data_44ab54d47f6415942e00cc82f000af4a
#
_entry.id   44ab54d47f6415942e00cc82f000af4a
#
_cell.length_a   1.000
_cell.length_b   1.000
_cell.length_c   1.000
_cell.angle_alpha   90.00
_cell.angle_beta   90.00
_cell.angle_gamma   90.00
#
_symmetry.space_group_name_H-M   'P 1'
#
loop_
_entity.id
_entity.type
_entity.pdbx_description
1 polymer ?
#
loop_
_entity_poly.entity_id
_entity_poly.type
_entity_poly.pdbx_seq_one_letter_code
_entity_poly.pdbx_strand_id
1 'polypeptide(L)'
;MTAAQLTTRSPTALARKSRTIARQHPYLATAAAIAGALAIAALVNRRLARNAESDNPPAGRFLEVDGVRLHYVERGSGTPLVLLHGNGSMIQDFDSSGLVDLAARNYRVIVIDRPGFGYSDRPRNVVWTPAAQAELINGALHRLGISHAVVLGHSWGASVAIALALKYPKLVDGLVLASGYYYPSLRSDVFALSAPAVPIVGDVLAHTLSPIVGRVMWPLMMAKIFGPRAVPTKFEAFPKEMALRPSQIRALAAESALMIPDGFYFRDEYTNLKMPVVIVAGDEDKVVDIDAQSTRLHRDVSQSKFLRVRGAGHMVHQTAPSIVMSAIDEAAKDKQIIDERGAVAR
;
A
#
# COMPACT_ATOMS: atom_id res chain seq x y z
N MET A 1 10.28 -18.53 -66.77
CA MET A 1 10.20 -18.96 -65.35
C MET A 1 11.56 -18.68 -64.73
N THR A 2 11.67 -17.57 -64.03
CA THR A 2 12.94 -17.10 -63.45
C THR A 2 12.89 -17.38 -61.95
N ALA A 3 13.72 -18.29 -61.48
CA ALA A 3 13.84 -18.63 -60.06
C ALA A 3 14.57 -17.49 -59.30
N ALA A 4 13.89 -16.87 -58.36
CA ALA A 4 14.48 -15.90 -57.44
C ALA A 4 15.42 -16.62 -56.45
N GLN A 5 16.71 -16.39 -56.53
CA GLN A 5 17.70 -16.87 -55.58
C GLN A 5 17.56 -16.10 -54.26
N LEU A 6 16.99 -16.73 -53.25
CA LEU A 6 17.04 -16.30 -51.88
C LEU A 6 18.47 -16.47 -51.32
N THR A 7 19.27 -15.40 -51.31
CA THR A 7 20.59 -15.41 -50.71
C THR A 7 20.46 -15.46 -49.18
N THR A 8 20.59 -16.64 -48.60
CA THR A 8 20.76 -16.82 -47.15
C THR A 8 22.12 -16.25 -46.71
N ARG A 9 22.11 -15.08 -46.05
CA ARG A 9 23.32 -14.48 -45.49
C ARG A 9 23.84 -15.37 -44.35
N SER A 10 25.09 -15.85 -44.48
CA SER A 10 25.76 -16.69 -43.48
C SER A 10 25.77 -15.99 -42.10
N PRO A 11 25.48 -16.73 -40.99
CA PRO A 11 25.53 -16.21 -39.62
C PRO A 11 26.90 -15.57 -39.25
N THR A 12 27.97 -16.03 -39.84
CA THR A 12 29.33 -15.48 -39.67
C THR A 12 29.51 -14.10 -40.29
N ALA A 13 28.82 -13.78 -41.41
CA ALA A 13 28.90 -12.47 -42.07
C ALA A 13 28.14 -11.40 -41.25
N LEU A 14 27.03 -11.75 -40.63
CA LEU A 14 26.27 -10.87 -39.71
C LEU A 14 27.07 -10.56 -38.43
N ALA A 15 27.71 -11.56 -37.82
CA ALA A 15 28.54 -11.38 -36.63
C ALA A 15 29.81 -10.53 -36.92
N ARG A 16 30.36 -10.62 -38.12
CA ARG A 16 31.54 -9.84 -38.53
C ARG A 16 31.15 -8.37 -38.77
N LYS A 17 29.99 -8.10 -39.37
CA LYS A 17 29.48 -6.75 -39.62
C LYS A 17 29.11 -6.04 -38.30
N SER A 18 28.50 -6.75 -37.34
CA SER A 18 28.18 -6.17 -36.03
C SER A 18 29.44 -5.84 -35.21
N ARG A 19 30.51 -6.66 -35.27
CA ARG A 19 31.81 -6.32 -34.63
C ARG A 19 32.49 -5.12 -35.26
N THR A 20 32.35 -4.88 -36.54
CA THR A 20 32.91 -3.72 -37.24
C THR A 20 32.18 -2.45 -36.85
N ILE A 21 30.83 -2.45 -36.79
CA ILE A 21 30.01 -1.34 -36.37
C ILE A 21 30.31 -0.99 -34.90
N ALA A 22 30.43 -1.98 -34.01
CA ALA A 22 30.74 -1.76 -32.60
C ALA A 22 32.12 -1.10 -32.38
N ARG A 23 33.11 -1.38 -33.24
CA ARG A 23 34.43 -0.74 -33.17
C ARG A 23 34.41 0.70 -33.70
N GLN A 24 33.58 0.99 -34.73
CA GLN A 24 33.45 2.33 -35.33
C GLN A 24 32.60 3.26 -34.50
N HIS A 25 31.61 2.71 -33.75
CA HIS A 25 30.63 3.51 -32.96
C HIS A 25 30.45 2.89 -31.57
N PRO A 26 31.46 2.98 -30.66
CA PRO A 26 31.41 2.33 -29.36
C PRO A 26 30.22 2.78 -28.50
N TYR A 27 29.79 4.04 -28.60
CA TYR A 27 28.62 4.55 -27.87
C TYR A 27 27.31 3.90 -28.33
N LEU A 28 27.15 3.63 -29.65
CA LEU A 28 25.96 2.94 -30.16
C LEU A 28 25.93 1.48 -29.73
N ALA A 29 27.09 0.81 -29.70
CA ALA A 29 27.19 -0.56 -29.23
C ALA A 29 26.85 -0.67 -27.72
N THR A 30 27.33 0.26 -26.91
CA THR A 30 27.02 0.35 -25.48
C THR A 30 25.53 0.62 -25.26
N ALA A 31 24.95 1.61 -25.97
CA ALA A 31 23.52 1.91 -25.89
C ALA A 31 22.65 0.72 -26.28
N ALA A 32 23.01 0.00 -27.36
CA ALA A 32 22.31 -1.22 -27.77
C ALA A 32 22.40 -2.35 -26.74
N ALA A 33 23.56 -2.52 -26.10
CA ALA A 33 23.75 -3.49 -25.04
C ALA A 33 22.89 -3.16 -23.80
N ILE A 34 22.87 -1.89 -23.38
CA ILE A 34 22.03 -1.42 -22.28
C ILE A 34 20.54 -1.64 -22.62
N ALA A 35 20.10 -1.23 -23.81
CA ALA A 35 18.71 -1.42 -24.24
C ALA A 35 18.34 -2.92 -24.26
N GLY A 36 19.23 -3.78 -24.74
CA GLY A 36 19.05 -5.24 -24.72
C GLY A 36 18.90 -5.78 -23.29
N ALA A 37 19.77 -5.35 -22.37
CA ALA A 37 19.71 -5.76 -20.96
C ALA A 37 18.39 -5.30 -20.28
N LEU A 38 17.96 -4.08 -20.53
CA LEU A 38 16.69 -3.56 -20.02
C LEU A 38 15.49 -4.31 -20.61
N ALA A 39 15.51 -4.66 -21.89
CA ALA A 39 14.47 -5.46 -22.52
C ALA A 39 14.39 -6.87 -21.91
N ILE A 40 15.53 -7.52 -21.67
CA ILE A 40 15.57 -8.83 -20.99
C ILE A 40 15.01 -8.70 -19.57
N ALA A 41 15.44 -7.69 -18.81
CA ALA A 41 14.93 -7.44 -17.47
C ALA A 41 13.39 -7.24 -17.47
N ALA A 42 12.87 -6.47 -18.42
CA ALA A 42 11.42 -6.27 -18.56
C ALA A 42 10.67 -7.56 -18.87
N LEU A 43 11.20 -8.40 -19.76
CA LEU A 43 10.61 -9.70 -20.07
C LEU A 43 10.60 -10.65 -18.88
N VAL A 44 11.71 -10.72 -18.15
CA VAL A 44 11.82 -11.54 -16.93
C VAL A 44 10.82 -11.04 -15.87
N ASN A 45 10.79 -9.73 -15.58
CA ASN A 45 9.87 -9.16 -14.60
C ASN A 45 8.40 -9.37 -15.00
N ARG A 46 8.08 -9.26 -16.30
CA ARG A 46 6.73 -9.54 -16.81
C ARG A 46 6.34 -11.01 -16.60
N ARG A 47 7.28 -11.94 -16.82
CA ARG A 47 7.04 -13.37 -16.57
C ARG A 47 6.81 -13.64 -15.09
N LEU A 48 7.68 -13.09 -14.21
CA LEU A 48 7.54 -13.24 -12.76
C LEU A 48 6.24 -12.64 -12.24
N ALA A 49 5.83 -11.48 -12.77
CA ALA A 49 4.54 -10.87 -12.42
C ALA A 49 3.35 -11.77 -12.80
N ARG A 50 3.35 -12.36 -14.00
CA ARG A 50 2.30 -13.28 -14.42
C ARG A 50 2.26 -14.57 -13.57
N ASN A 51 3.43 -15.11 -13.25
CA ASN A 51 3.50 -16.27 -12.36
C ASN A 51 2.95 -15.92 -10.99
N ALA A 52 3.35 -14.76 -10.43
CA ALA A 52 2.82 -14.30 -9.14
C ALA A 52 1.29 -14.15 -9.14
N GLU A 53 0.71 -13.64 -10.22
CA GLU A 53 -0.75 -13.54 -10.39
C GLU A 53 -1.42 -14.92 -10.52
N SER A 54 -0.79 -15.85 -11.23
CA SER A 54 -1.27 -17.22 -11.35
C SER A 54 -1.23 -17.98 -10.03
N ASP A 55 -0.14 -17.79 -9.27
CA ASP A 55 0.07 -18.47 -7.99
C ASP A 55 -0.79 -17.87 -6.86
N ASN A 56 -1.23 -16.62 -7.02
CA ASN A 56 -2.04 -15.87 -6.05
C ASN A 56 -3.25 -15.25 -6.72
N PRO A 57 -4.23 -16.05 -7.17
CA PRO A 57 -5.45 -15.53 -7.80
C PRO A 57 -6.25 -14.66 -6.80
N PRO A 58 -7.10 -13.74 -7.29
CA PRO A 58 -7.91 -12.90 -6.43
C PRO A 58 -8.86 -13.75 -5.57
N ALA A 59 -8.71 -13.65 -4.25
CA ALA A 59 -9.51 -14.44 -3.29
C ALA A 59 -10.84 -13.77 -2.92
N GLY A 60 -11.07 -12.52 -3.36
CA GLY A 60 -12.22 -11.71 -3.00
C GLY A 60 -13.20 -11.49 -4.14
N ARG A 61 -13.87 -10.34 -4.05
CA ARG A 61 -14.83 -9.85 -5.04
C ARG A 61 -14.32 -8.55 -5.65
N PHE A 62 -14.92 -8.19 -6.76
CA PHE A 62 -14.67 -6.91 -7.42
C PHE A 62 -15.91 -6.02 -7.33
N LEU A 63 -15.67 -4.74 -7.17
CA LEU A 63 -16.69 -3.70 -7.15
C LEU A 63 -16.22 -2.56 -8.06
N GLU A 64 -17.07 -2.13 -8.97
CA GLU A 64 -16.77 -0.97 -9.80
C GLU A 64 -17.33 0.30 -9.15
N VAL A 65 -16.50 1.31 -8.99
CA VAL A 65 -16.85 2.61 -8.43
C VAL A 65 -16.23 3.69 -9.31
N ASP A 66 -17.06 4.51 -9.94
CA ASP A 66 -16.65 5.63 -10.79
C ASP A 66 -15.61 5.25 -11.87
N GLY A 67 -15.81 4.07 -12.49
CA GLY A 67 -14.92 3.54 -13.52
C GLY A 67 -13.62 2.92 -12.97
N VAL A 68 -13.50 2.74 -11.66
CA VAL A 68 -12.37 2.07 -11.01
C VAL A 68 -12.84 0.74 -10.44
N ARG A 69 -12.22 -0.34 -10.88
CA ARG A 69 -12.48 -1.67 -10.36
C ARG A 69 -11.64 -1.90 -9.10
N LEU A 70 -12.32 -2.01 -7.96
CA LEU A 70 -11.72 -2.32 -6.67
C LEU A 70 -11.86 -3.80 -6.33
N HIS A 71 -10.78 -4.42 -5.86
CA HIS A 71 -10.78 -5.74 -5.26
C HIS A 71 -10.92 -5.62 -3.74
N TYR A 72 -11.77 -6.45 -3.15
CA TYR A 72 -11.98 -6.49 -1.71
C TYR A 72 -12.30 -7.90 -1.22
N VAL A 73 -12.03 -8.14 0.04
CA VAL A 73 -12.43 -9.37 0.75
C VAL A 73 -13.41 -8.98 1.85
N GLU A 74 -14.43 -9.81 2.04
CA GLU A 74 -15.44 -9.65 3.09
C GLU A 74 -15.52 -10.94 3.91
N ARG A 75 -15.41 -10.82 5.24
CA ARG A 75 -15.49 -11.94 6.18
C ARG A 75 -16.26 -11.54 7.44
N GLY A 76 -16.99 -12.53 8.02
CA GLY A 76 -17.76 -12.33 9.26
C GLY A 76 -19.07 -11.57 9.06
N SER A 77 -19.68 -11.18 10.17
CA SER A 77 -20.95 -10.44 10.22
C SER A 77 -20.96 -9.52 11.44
N GLY A 78 -21.91 -8.60 11.51
CA GLY A 78 -22.03 -7.64 12.61
C GLY A 78 -21.63 -6.22 12.18
N THR A 79 -21.05 -5.45 13.12
CA THR A 79 -20.61 -4.08 12.86
C THR A 79 -19.57 -4.02 11.74
N PRO A 80 -19.73 -3.18 10.71
CA PRO A 80 -18.75 -3.06 9.65
C PRO A 80 -17.40 -2.54 10.16
N LEU A 81 -16.31 -3.25 9.76
CA LEU A 81 -14.93 -2.89 10.02
C LEU A 81 -14.17 -2.84 8.70
N VAL A 82 -13.66 -1.68 8.35
CA VAL A 82 -12.89 -1.46 7.13
C VAL A 82 -11.41 -1.43 7.44
N LEU A 83 -10.62 -2.25 6.74
CA LEU A 83 -9.16 -2.33 6.89
C LEU A 83 -8.46 -1.78 5.64
N LEU A 84 -7.58 -0.79 5.83
CA LEU A 84 -6.82 -0.10 4.78
C LEU A 84 -5.32 -0.32 4.99
N HIS A 85 -4.72 -1.09 4.11
CA HIS A 85 -3.29 -1.47 4.18
C HIS A 85 -2.33 -0.30 3.91
N GLY A 86 -1.05 -0.48 4.26
CA GLY A 86 0.02 0.48 4.05
C GLY A 86 0.50 0.60 2.60
N ASN A 87 1.42 1.54 2.34
CA ASN A 87 2.07 1.69 1.04
C ASN A 87 2.90 0.44 0.69
N GLY A 88 2.82 -0.01 -0.55
CA GLY A 88 3.51 -1.20 -1.03
C GLY A 88 2.93 -2.54 -0.54
N SER A 89 1.79 -2.50 0.15
CA SER A 89 1.10 -3.66 0.69
C SER A 89 -0.18 -4.01 -0.10
N MET A 90 -0.97 -4.97 0.39
CA MET A 90 -2.24 -5.43 -0.18
C MET A 90 -3.04 -6.24 0.87
N ILE A 91 -4.20 -6.76 0.52
CA ILE A 91 -5.11 -7.53 1.40
C ILE A 91 -4.37 -8.63 2.18
N GLN A 92 -3.45 -9.34 1.55
CA GLN A 92 -2.70 -10.46 2.17
C GLN A 92 -1.85 -10.05 3.36
N ASP A 93 -1.54 -8.77 3.53
CA ASP A 93 -0.86 -8.28 4.73
C ASP A 93 -1.75 -8.41 5.97
N PHE A 94 -3.01 -8.00 5.88
CA PHE A 94 -3.95 -8.21 6.97
C PHE A 94 -4.34 -9.69 7.14
N ASP A 95 -4.48 -10.41 6.05
CA ASP A 95 -4.86 -11.83 6.07
C ASP A 95 -3.79 -12.67 6.78
N SER A 96 -2.52 -12.54 6.37
CA SER A 96 -1.39 -13.23 7.01
C SER A 96 -1.18 -12.84 8.48
N SER A 97 -1.65 -11.68 8.91
CA SER A 97 -1.54 -11.24 10.31
C SER A 97 -2.41 -12.05 11.26
N GLY A 98 -3.49 -12.67 10.77
CA GLY A 98 -4.54 -13.29 11.54
C GLY A 98 -5.54 -12.29 12.14
N LEU A 99 -5.37 -10.99 11.88
CA LEU A 99 -6.27 -9.93 12.37
C LEU A 99 -7.65 -10.06 11.74
N VAL A 100 -7.73 -10.42 10.45
CA VAL A 100 -9.00 -10.60 9.73
C VAL A 100 -9.84 -11.70 10.37
N ASP A 101 -9.25 -12.87 10.65
CA ASP A 101 -9.95 -13.99 11.26
C ASP A 101 -10.35 -13.70 12.71
N LEU A 102 -9.50 -12.95 13.43
CA LEU A 102 -9.80 -12.52 14.79
C LEU A 102 -10.98 -11.55 14.82
N ALA A 103 -10.98 -10.56 13.94
CA ALA A 103 -12.02 -9.55 13.86
C ALA A 103 -13.35 -10.11 13.29
N ALA A 104 -13.28 -11.05 12.35
CA ALA A 104 -14.46 -11.66 11.72
C ALA A 104 -15.36 -12.44 12.70
N ARG A 105 -14.90 -12.67 13.92
CA ARG A 105 -15.73 -13.29 14.98
C ARG A 105 -16.86 -12.37 15.44
N ASN A 106 -16.66 -11.05 15.39
CA ASN A 106 -17.58 -10.05 15.94
C ASN A 106 -17.91 -8.92 14.96
N TYR A 107 -17.20 -8.82 13.83
CA TYR A 107 -17.32 -7.75 12.86
C TYR A 107 -17.56 -8.29 11.45
N ARG A 108 -18.29 -7.50 10.66
CA ARG A 108 -18.30 -7.63 9.20
C ARG A 108 -17.04 -6.93 8.66
N VAL A 109 -15.98 -7.69 8.45
CA VAL A 109 -14.67 -7.17 8.05
C VAL A 109 -14.60 -6.99 6.55
N ILE A 110 -14.27 -5.79 6.09
CA ILE A 110 -14.03 -5.45 4.69
C ILE A 110 -12.55 -5.03 4.56
N VAL A 111 -11.78 -5.79 3.81
CA VAL A 111 -10.38 -5.47 3.49
C VAL A 111 -10.32 -5.07 2.03
N ILE A 112 -9.80 -3.88 1.73
CA ILE A 112 -9.77 -3.33 0.37
C ILE A 112 -8.33 -3.28 -0.12
N ASP A 113 -8.07 -3.82 -1.31
CA ASP A 113 -6.88 -3.45 -2.06
C ASP A 113 -7.02 -2.00 -2.52
N ARG A 114 -6.20 -1.09 -1.97
CA ARG A 114 -6.25 0.32 -2.34
C ARG A 114 -5.83 0.53 -3.80
N PRO A 115 -6.22 1.62 -4.48
CA PRO A 115 -5.96 1.83 -5.89
C PRO A 115 -4.51 1.56 -6.32
N GLY A 116 -4.31 0.61 -7.23
CA GLY A 116 -3.01 0.19 -7.76
C GLY A 116 -2.31 -0.92 -7.00
N PHE A 117 -2.89 -1.36 -5.89
CA PHE A 117 -2.36 -2.47 -5.10
C PHE A 117 -3.24 -3.72 -5.28
N GLY A 118 -2.64 -4.88 -5.02
CA GLY A 118 -3.31 -6.17 -5.18
C GLY A 118 -3.93 -6.31 -6.57
N TYR A 119 -5.23 -6.38 -6.62
CA TYR A 119 -6.01 -6.51 -7.86
C TYR A 119 -6.90 -5.30 -8.18
N SER A 120 -6.72 -4.19 -7.44
CA SER A 120 -7.45 -2.94 -7.72
C SER A 120 -6.79 -2.13 -8.82
N ASP A 121 -7.62 -1.56 -9.69
CA ASP A 121 -7.16 -0.67 -10.75
C ASP A 121 -6.64 0.67 -10.18
N ARG A 122 -5.78 1.34 -10.95
CA ARG A 122 -5.28 2.70 -10.66
C ARG A 122 -5.21 3.50 -11.96
N PRO A 123 -6.30 4.14 -12.39
CA PRO A 123 -6.29 5.04 -13.53
C PRO A 123 -5.21 6.13 -13.39
N ARG A 124 -4.53 6.42 -14.52
CA ARG A 124 -3.39 7.34 -14.55
C ARG A 124 -3.77 8.81 -14.62
N ASN A 125 -5.01 9.09 -14.95
CA ASN A 125 -5.57 10.44 -15.07
C ASN A 125 -6.00 11.03 -13.71
N VAL A 126 -5.83 10.28 -12.62
CA VAL A 126 -6.15 10.70 -11.25
C VAL A 126 -4.89 10.72 -10.40
N VAL A 127 -4.68 11.80 -9.65
CA VAL A 127 -3.70 11.85 -8.57
C VAL A 127 -4.35 11.25 -7.33
N TRP A 128 -3.93 10.04 -6.98
CA TRP A 128 -4.52 9.26 -5.88
C TRP A 128 -4.02 9.70 -4.51
N THR A 129 -4.34 10.94 -4.14
CA THR A 129 -4.13 11.46 -2.78
C THR A 129 -4.97 10.66 -1.77
N PRO A 130 -4.70 10.73 -0.46
CA PRO A 130 -5.56 10.16 0.56
C PRO A 130 -7.01 10.62 0.44
N ALA A 131 -7.25 11.89 0.08
CA ALA A 131 -8.59 12.43 -0.14
C ALA A 131 -9.31 11.79 -1.35
N ALA A 132 -8.61 11.59 -2.48
CA ALA A 132 -9.17 10.92 -3.65
C ALA A 132 -9.45 9.43 -3.37
N GLN A 133 -8.56 8.75 -2.63
CA GLN A 133 -8.80 7.37 -2.21
C GLN A 133 -9.98 7.28 -1.23
N ALA A 134 -10.12 8.21 -0.29
CA ALA A 134 -11.24 8.27 0.63
C ALA A 134 -12.59 8.44 -0.11
N GLU A 135 -12.62 9.25 -1.16
CA GLU A 135 -13.81 9.42 -2.01
C GLU A 135 -14.23 8.12 -2.68
N LEU A 136 -13.27 7.44 -3.30
CA LEU A 136 -13.50 6.14 -3.93
C LEU A 136 -13.96 5.08 -2.92
N ILE A 137 -13.34 5.03 -1.73
CA ILE A 137 -13.68 4.09 -0.66
C ILE A 137 -15.09 4.38 -0.12
N ASN A 138 -15.45 5.65 0.08
CA ASN A 138 -16.81 6.02 0.46
C ASN A 138 -17.85 5.51 -0.58
N GLY A 139 -17.60 5.70 -1.87
CA GLY A 139 -18.42 5.17 -2.94
C GLY A 139 -18.54 3.65 -2.90
N ALA A 140 -17.41 2.95 -2.62
CA ALA A 140 -17.40 1.50 -2.45
C ALA A 140 -18.25 1.04 -1.27
N LEU A 141 -18.09 1.65 -0.11
CA LEU A 141 -18.84 1.32 1.10
C LEU A 141 -20.34 1.56 0.93
N HIS A 142 -20.72 2.66 0.30
CA HIS A 142 -22.11 2.94 -0.03
C HIS A 142 -22.71 1.86 -0.94
N ARG A 143 -22.01 1.40 -1.97
CA ARG A 143 -22.45 0.30 -2.84
C ARG A 143 -22.54 -1.05 -2.12
N LEU A 144 -21.78 -1.25 -1.06
CA LEU A 144 -21.84 -2.43 -0.17
C LEU A 144 -22.96 -2.31 0.89
N GLY A 145 -23.75 -1.24 0.86
CA GLY A 145 -24.81 -0.97 1.83
C GLY A 145 -24.28 -0.60 3.23
N ILE A 146 -23.07 -0.05 3.30
CA ILE A 146 -22.42 0.34 4.55
C ILE A 146 -22.56 1.85 4.72
N SER A 147 -23.34 2.27 5.71
CA SER A 147 -23.55 3.67 6.08
C SER A 147 -22.75 4.09 7.32
N HIS A 148 -22.24 3.11 8.08
CA HIS A 148 -21.47 3.30 9.31
C HIS A 148 -20.40 2.21 9.42
N ALA A 149 -19.19 2.55 9.81
CA ALA A 149 -18.09 1.59 9.99
C ALA A 149 -17.05 2.08 10.99
N VAL A 150 -16.41 1.14 11.69
CA VAL A 150 -15.09 1.36 12.27
C VAL A 150 -14.06 1.25 11.16
N VAL A 151 -13.10 2.17 11.10
CA VAL A 151 -12.08 2.18 10.05
C VAL A 151 -10.69 2.05 10.67
N LEU A 152 -9.93 1.07 10.23
CA LEU A 152 -8.53 0.91 10.59
C LEU A 152 -7.65 1.21 9.37
N GLY A 153 -6.69 2.09 9.53
CA GLY A 153 -5.62 2.32 8.56
C GLY A 153 -4.26 2.00 9.13
N HIS A 154 -3.44 1.25 8.38
CA HIS A 154 -2.05 0.98 8.70
C HIS A 154 -1.14 1.85 7.84
N SER A 155 -0.13 2.48 8.46
CA SER A 155 0.90 3.28 7.76
C SER A 155 0.25 4.34 6.85
N TRP A 156 0.50 4.33 5.53
CA TRP A 156 -0.18 5.21 4.57
C TRP A 156 -1.71 5.03 4.56
N GLY A 157 -2.21 3.83 4.83
CA GLY A 157 -3.64 3.58 4.98
C GLY A 157 -4.27 4.39 6.12
N ALA A 158 -3.49 4.80 7.12
CA ALA A 158 -3.95 5.69 8.19
C ALA A 158 -4.26 7.09 7.67
N SER A 159 -3.47 7.63 6.75
CA SER A 159 -3.74 8.92 6.08
C SER A 159 -5.03 8.86 5.26
N VAL A 160 -5.29 7.72 4.58
CA VAL A 160 -6.53 7.50 3.83
C VAL A 160 -7.73 7.38 4.78
N ALA A 161 -7.57 6.68 5.92
CA ALA A 161 -8.60 6.56 6.95
C ALA A 161 -8.95 7.91 7.59
N ILE A 162 -7.96 8.75 7.85
CA ILE A 162 -8.15 10.13 8.33
C ILE A 162 -8.91 10.95 7.29
N ALA A 163 -8.49 10.90 6.03
CA ALA A 163 -9.17 11.62 4.95
C ALA A 163 -10.65 11.19 4.83
N LEU A 164 -10.93 9.89 4.98
CA LEU A 164 -12.29 9.36 5.01
C LEU A 164 -13.09 9.91 6.20
N ALA A 165 -12.49 9.92 7.39
CA ALA A 165 -13.12 10.40 8.61
C ALA A 165 -13.40 11.92 8.57
N LEU A 166 -12.49 12.71 8.02
CA LEU A 166 -12.67 14.16 7.87
C LEU A 166 -13.74 14.51 6.82
N LYS A 167 -13.71 13.81 5.68
CA LYS A 167 -14.64 14.10 4.56
C LYS A 167 -16.03 13.51 4.78
N TYR A 168 -16.12 12.37 5.47
CA TYR A 168 -17.37 11.63 5.70
C TYR A 168 -17.55 11.26 7.19
N PRO A 169 -17.65 12.25 8.08
CA PRO A 169 -17.68 12.01 9.54
C PRO A 169 -18.88 11.19 10.02
N LYS A 170 -19.97 11.14 9.25
CA LYS A 170 -21.14 10.31 9.55
C LYS A 170 -20.93 8.82 9.20
N LEU A 171 -19.98 8.52 8.31
CA LEU A 171 -19.65 7.14 7.91
C LEU A 171 -18.72 6.47 8.93
N VAL A 172 -17.78 7.24 9.52
CA VAL A 172 -16.74 6.70 10.37
C VAL A 172 -17.16 6.79 11.83
N ASP A 173 -17.55 5.66 12.39
CA ASP A 173 -18.00 5.52 13.78
C ASP A 173 -16.85 5.52 14.78
N GLY A 174 -15.71 4.99 14.38
CA GLY A 174 -14.49 4.94 15.16
C GLY A 174 -13.28 4.79 14.23
N LEU A 175 -12.15 5.35 14.63
CA LEU A 175 -10.95 5.41 13.83
C LEU A 175 -9.78 4.76 14.58
N VAL A 176 -9.15 3.76 13.95
CA VAL A 176 -7.94 3.10 14.46
C VAL A 176 -6.78 3.40 13.52
N LEU A 177 -5.72 3.99 14.07
CA LEU A 177 -4.56 4.47 13.33
C LEU A 177 -3.32 3.68 13.75
N ALA A 178 -2.92 2.71 12.95
CA ALA A 178 -1.82 1.80 13.22
C ALA A 178 -0.53 2.26 12.53
N SER A 179 0.50 2.66 13.31
CA SER A 179 1.84 3.07 12.82
C SER A 179 1.78 4.07 11.65
N GLY A 180 0.88 5.06 11.72
CA GLY A 180 0.60 5.96 10.60
C GLY A 180 1.62 7.08 10.43
N TYR A 181 1.63 7.69 9.24
CA TYR A 181 2.38 8.88 8.90
C TYR A 181 1.41 10.07 8.84
N TYR A 182 1.65 11.10 9.65
CA TYR A 182 0.69 12.19 9.87
C TYR A 182 1.27 13.57 9.60
N TYR A 183 2.52 13.80 9.97
CA TYR A 183 3.17 15.10 9.86
C TYR A 183 4.34 15.04 8.89
N PRO A 184 4.60 16.12 8.13
CA PRO A 184 5.71 16.13 7.19
C PRO A 184 7.04 15.93 7.94
N SER A 185 7.84 15.00 7.45
CA SER A 185 9.18 14.73 7.93
C SER A 185 10.13 14.48 6.77
N LEU A 186 11.38 14.94 6.90
CA LEU A 186 12.41 14.69 5.90
C LEU A 186 12.82 13.20 5.98
N ARG A 187 12.62 12.49 4.88
CA ARG A 187 12.92 11.06 4.77
C ARG A 187 13.63 10.79 3.45
N SER A 188 14.89 10.38 3.53
CA SER A 188 15.68 10.05 2.33
C SER A 188 15.15 8.84 1.57
N ASP A 189 14.53 7.87 2.26
CA ASP A 189 13.91 6.69 1.65
C ASP A 189 12.68 7.06 0.78
N VAL A 190 11.91 8.09 1.16
CA VAL A 190 10.78 8.59 0.37
C VAL A 190 11.25 9.08 -1.00
N PHE A 191 12.34 9.85 -1.06
CA PHE A 191 12.89 10.33 -2.33
C PHE A 191 13.36 9.17 -3.23
N ALA A 192 14.07 8.19 -2.67
CA ALA A 192 14.54 7.03 -3.42
C ALA A 192 13.38 6.18 -3.97
N LEU A 193 12.35 5.96 -3.15
CA LEU A 193 11.16 5.20 -3.53
C LEU A 193 10.26 5.93 -4.53
N SER A 194 10.34 7.26 -4.62
CA SER A 194 9.50 8.06 -5.53
C SER A 194 9.99 8.06 -6.98
N ALA A 195 11.22 7.63 -7.26
CA ALA A 195 11.79 7.66 -8.61
C ALA A 195 10.91 6.98 -9.69
N PRO A 196 10.24 5.81 -9.43
CA PRO A 196 9.34 5.21 -10.40
C PRO A 196 8.00 5.96 -10.60
N ALA A 197 7.75 7.06 -9.88
CA ALA A 197 6.59 7.93 -10.11
C ALA A 197 6.79 8.91 -11.27
N VAL A 198 8.04 9.18 -11.67
CA VAL A 198 8.36 10.11 -12.76
C VAL A 198 7.81 9.53 -14.09
N PRO A 199 7.00 10.29 -14.85
CA PRO A 199 6.46 9.82 -16.11
C PRO A 199 7.56 9.37 -17.09
N ILE A 200 7.31 8.34 -17.88
CA ILE A 200 8.21 7.72 -18.87
C ILE A 200 9.41 7.02 -18.19
N VAL A 201 10.28 7.77 -17.50
CA VAL A 201 11.47 7.21 -16.81
C VAL A 201 11.05 6.22 -15.74
N GLY A 202 10.06 6.58 -14.96
CA GLY A 202 9.50 5.70 -13.92
C GLY A 202 8.85 4.44 -14.49
N ASP A 203 8.22 4.51 -15.66
CA ASP A 203 7.69 3.33 -16.33
C ASP A 203 8.81 2.36 -16.72
N VAL A 204 9.91 2.87 -17.28
CA VAL A 204 11.08 2.05 -17.60
C VAL A 204 11.65 1.42 -16.32
N LEU A 205 11.86 2.21 -15.26
CA LEU A 205 12.38 1.73 -13.99
C LEU A 205 11.48 0.66 -13.36
N ALA A 206 10.16 0.89 -13.32
CA ALA A 206 9.22 -0.04 -12.73
C ALA A 206 9.15 -1.40 -13.45
N HIS A 207 9.38 -1.41 -14.77
CA HIS A 207 9.38 -2.65 -15.55
C HIS A 207 10.76 -3.35 -15.61
N THR A 208 11.84 -2.67 -15.27
CA THR A 208 13.21 -3.17 -15.43
C THR A 208 13.96 -3.30 -14.10
N LEU A 209 14.51 -2.20 -13.60
CA LEU A 209 15.45 -2.21 -12.47
C LEU A 209 14.76 -2.30 -11.12
N SER A 210 13.63 -1.59 -10.91
CA SER A 210 13.00 -1.51 -9.59
C SER A 210 12.57 -2.85 -9.02
N PRO A 211 11.99 -3.80 -9.78
CA PRO A 211 11.67 -5.13 -9.26
C PRO A 211 12.92 -5.93 -8.86
N ILE A 212 14.03 -5.75 -9.59
CA ILE A 212 15.31 -6.43 -9.28
C ILE A 212 15.87 -5.89 -7.97
N VAL A 213 15.95 -4.56 -7.85
CA VAL A 213 16.40 -3.89 -6.62
C VAL A 213 15.51 -4.27 -5.45
N GLY A 214 14.18 -4.28 -5.64
CA GLY A 214 13.22 -4.70 -4.63
C GLY A 214 13.46 -6.12 -4.11
N ARG A 215 13.77 -7.08 -5.00
CA ARG A 215 14.09 -8.46 -4.61
C ARG A 215 15.37 -8.55 -3.78
N VAL A 216 16.41 -7.82 -4.19
CA VAL A 216 17.70 -7.79 -3.48
C VAL A 216 17.55 -7.13 -2.11
N MET A 217 16.80 -6.03 -2.04
CA MET A 217 16.60 -5.26 -0.81
C MET A 217 15.52 -5.84 0.12
N TRP A 218 14.76 -6.84 -0.34
CA TRP A 218 13.64 -7.40 0.42
C TRP A 218 14.00 -7.83 1.84
N PRO A 219 15.07 -8.61 2.09
CA PRO A 219 15.41 -9.02 3.45
C PRO A 219 15.73 -7.82 4.37
N LEU A 220 16.45 -6.84 3.85
CA LEU A 220 16.80 -5.63 4.60
C LEU A 220 15.55 -4.79 4.91
N MET A 221 14.65 -4.66 3.96
CA MET A 221 13.38 -3.96 4.14
C MET A 221 12.51 -4.67 5.18
N MET A 222 12.41 -5.99 5.14
CA MET A 222 11.68 -6.77 6.15
C MET A 222 12.31 -6.60 7.54
N ALA A 223 13.62 -6.68 7.66
CA ALA A 223 14.31 -6.43 8.92
C ALA A 223 14.06 -5.00 9.46
N LYS A 224 13.93 -4.01 8.59
CA LYS A 224 13.62 -2.62 8.99
C LYS A 224 12.18 -2.48 9.48
N ILE A 225 11.19 -3.01 8.76
CA ILE A 225 9.77 -2.79 9.08
C ILE A 225 9.28 -3.66 10.24
N PHE A 226 9.86 -4.84 10.47
CA PHE A 226 9.53 -5.71 11.59
C PHE A 226 10.40 -5.48 12.82
N GLY A 227 11.64 -5.00 12.62
CA GLY A 227 12.59 -4.81 13.70
C GLY A 227 12.08 -3.90 14.83
N PRO A 228 12.45 -4.24 16.10
CA PRO A 228 13.46 -5.22 16.50
C PRO A 228 13.00 -6.69 16.52
N ARG A 229 11.70 -6.94 16.38
CA ARG A 229 11.17 -8.31 16.32
C ARG A 229 11.57 -9.00 15.03
N ALA A 230 11.69 -10.32 15.08
CA ALA A 230 11.84 -11.12 13.87
C ALA A 230 10.59 -11.04 13.00
N VAL A 231 10.77 -11.25 11.69
CA VAL A 231 9.65 -11.41 10.77
C VAL A 231 8.85 -12.66 11.20
N PRO A 232 7.55 -12.56 11.49
CA PRO A 232 6.76 -13.72 11.86
C PRO A 232 6.68 -14.73 10.72
N THR A 233 6.78 -16.03 11.04
CA THR A 233 6.68 -17.12 10.03
C THR A 233 5.37 -17.04 9.22
N LYS A 234 4.27 -16.64 9.83
CA LYS A 234 2.99 -16.43 9.13
C LYS A 234 3.08 -15.37 8.00
N PHE A 235 4.02 -14.42 8.07
CA PHE A 235 4.24 -13.43 7.02
C PHE A 235 4.89 -14.04 5.76
N GLU A 236 5.41 -15.27 5.81
CA GLU A 236 5.86 -15.98 4.61
C GLU A 236 4.72 -16.21 3.61
N ALA A 237 3.47 -16.21 4.08
CA ALA A 237 2.28 -16.24 3.23
C ALA A 237 2.03 -14.94 2.44
N PHE A 238 2.73 -13.85 2.77
CA PHE A 238 2.63 -12.61 2.02
C PHE A 238 3.31 -12.76 0.65
N PRO A 239 2.61 -12.56 -0.46
CA PRO A 239 3.14 -12.85 -1.79
C PRO A 239 4.10 -11.76 -2.28
N LYS A 240 5.38 -11.88 -1.92
CA LYS A 240 6.45 -10.95 -2.27
C LYS A 240 6.45 -10.55 -3.74
N GLU A 241 6.33 -11.52 -4.65
CA GLU A 241 6.39 -11.25 -6.09
C GLU A 241 5.17 -10.46 -6.59
N MET A 242 4.03 -10.57 -5.92
CA MET A 242 2.87 -9.70 -6.15
C MET A 242 3.18 -8.26 -5.79
N ALA A 243 3.83 -8.01 -4.64
CA ALA A 243 4.24 -6.67 -4.21
C ALA A 243 5.32 -6.04 -5.13
N LEU A 244 6.07 -6.85 -5.85
CA LEU A 244 7.15 -6.41 -6.75
C LEU A 244 6.71 -6.32 -8.22
N ARG A 245 5.43 -6.46 -8.53
CA ARG A 245 4.91 -6.22 -9.88
C ARG A 245 5.11 -4.76 -10.30
N PRO A 246 5.36 -4.48 -11.58
CA PRO A 246 5.53 -3.11 -12.07
C PRO A 246 4.39 -2.15 -11.70
N SER A 247 3.15 -2.63 -11.70
CA SER A 247 1.97 -1.86 -11.28
C SER A 247 2.03 -1.46 -9.80
N GLN A 248 2.37 -2.39 -8.92
CA GLN A 248 2.55 -2.17 -7.48
C GLN A 248 3.67 -1.18 -7.20
N ILE A 249 4.83 -1.35 -7.83
CA ILE A 249 5.99 -0.47 -7.68
C ILE A 249 5.63 0.96 -8.07
N ARG A 250 4.86 1.15 -9.14
CA ARG A 250 4.39 2.47 -9.55
C ARG A 250 3.42 3.08 -8.55
N ALA A 251 2.48 2.29 -8.01
CA ALA A 251 1.56 2.75 -6.99
C ALA A 251 2.32 3.15 -5.71
N LEU A 252 3.26 2.31 -5.27
CA LEU A 252 4.16 2.58 -4.14
C LEU A 252 4.93 3.89 -4.34
N ALA A 253 5.52 4.09 -5.51
CA ALA A 253 6.30 5.28 -5.80
C ALA A 253 5.43 6.55 -5.82
N ALA A 254 4.24 6.48 -6.42
CA ALA A 254 3.32 7.59 -6.46
C ALA A 254 2.84 8.00 -5.07
N GLU A 255 2.53 7.04 -4.18
CA GLU A 255 2.19 7.33 -2.79
C GLU A 255 3.37 7.86 -1.99
N SER A 256 4.58 7.32 -2.22
CA SER A 256 5.80 7.85 -1.59
C SER A 256 6.02 9.33 -1.94
N ALA A 257 5.80 9.71 -3.21
CA ALA A 257 5.92 11.10 -3.64
C ALA A 257 4.89 12.05 -2.97
N LEU A 258 3.74 11.51 -2.55
CA LEU A 258 2.68 12.27 -1.89
C LEU A 258 2.85 12.36 -0.37
N MET A 259 3.71 11.55 0.27
CA MET A 259 3.80 11.49 1.75
C MET A 259 4.05 12.86 2.38
N ILE A 260 5.04 13.60 1.91
CA ILE A 260 5.39 14.91 2.47
C ILE A 260 4.30 15.96 2.17
N PRO A 261 3.83 16.13 0.92
CA PRO A 261 2.73 17.05 0.61
C PRO A 261 1.46 16.81 1.42
N ASP A 262 1.05 15.54 1.53
CA ASP A 262 -0.16 15.18 2.28
C ASP A 262 0.00 15.42 3.79
N GLY A 263 1.19 15.18 4.35
CA GLY A 263 1.51 15.54 5.73
C GLY A 263 1.34 17.05 6.01
N PHE A 264 1.70 17.91 5.05
CA PHE A 264 1.42 19.36 5.15
C PHE A 264 -0.07 19.69 5.03
N TYR A 265 -0.78 18.98 4.17
CA TYR A 265 -2.21 19.22 3.93
C TYR A 265 -3.07 18.88 5.16
N PHE A 266 -2.81 17.75 5.83
CA PHE A 266 -3.65 17.26 6.92
C PHE A 266 -3.27 17.79 8.30
N ARG A 267 -2.04 18.29 8.53
CA ARG A 267 -1.52 18.61 9.87
C ARG A 267 -2.40 19.56 10.71
N ASP A 268 -3.13 20.45 10.05
CA ASP A 268 -3.98 21.45 10.69
C ASP A 268 -5.46 21.01 10.79
N GLU A 269 -5.80 19.83 10.25
CA GLU A 269 -7.16 19.30 10.18
C GLU A 269 -7.48 18.27 11.27
N TYR A 270 -6.50 17.75 11.98
CA TYR A 270 -6.69 16.64 12.93
C TYR A 270 -7.62 16.97 14.08
N THR A 271 -7.70 18.21 14.50
CA THR A 271 -8.65 18.70 15.54
C THR A 271 -10.11 18.64 15.09
N ASN A 272 -10.36 18.46 13.78
CA ASN A 272 -11.69 18.30 13.20
C ASN A 272 -12.21 16.86 13.27
N LEU A 273 -11.40 15.89 13.67
CA LEU A 273 -11.84 14.52 13.93
C LEU A 273 -12.80 14.52 15.14
N LYS A 274 -14.02 14.02 14.96
CA LYS A 274 -15.07 14.06 16.01
C LYS A 274 -15.43 12.68 16.57
N MET A 275 -15.05 11.62 15.89
CA MET A 275 -15.26 10.25 16.33
C MET A 275 -14.19 9.81 17.35
N PRO A 276 -14.41 8.71 18.08
CA PRO A 276 -13.35 8.06 18.84
C PRO A 276 -12.15 7.72 17.97
N VAL A 277 -10.96 8.03 18.45
CA VAL A 277 -9.69 7.76 17.76
C VAL A 277 -8.79 6.92 18.67
N VAL A 278 -8.35 5.78 18.19
CA VAL A 278 -7.36 4.95 18.89
C VAL A 278 -6.10 4.83 18.03
N ILE A 279 -4.99 5.33 18.55
CA ILE A 279 -3.69 5.27 17.89
C ILE A 279 -2.94 4.06 18.45
N VAL A 280 -2.36 3.25 17.57
CA VAL A 280 -1.54 2.07 17.94
C VAL A 280 -0.20 2.19 17.23
N ALA A 281 0.91 2.18 17.96
CA ALA A 281 2.24 2.23 17.34
C ALA A 281 3.27 1.44 18.14
N GLY A 282 4.22 0.85 17.45
CA GLY A 282 5.39 0.23 18.05
C GLY A 282 6.36 1.29 18.58
N ASP A 283 6.87 1.10 19.79
CA ASP A 283 7.80 2.06 20.41
C ASP A 283 9.22 2.01 19.81
N GLU A 284 9.51 0.99 19.02
CA GLU A 284 10.78 0.84 18.29
C GLU A 284 10.59 0.85 16.75
N ASP A 285 9.57 1.58 16.26
CA ASP A 285 9.33 1.75 14.82
C ASP A 285 10.51 2.47 14.15
N LYS A 286 11.19 1.78 13.20
CA LYS A 286 12.34 2.31 12.44
C LYS A 286 11.95 2.95 11.11
N VAL A 287 10.66 2.96 10.80
CA VAL A 287 10.11 3.54 9.56
C VAL A 287 9.49 4.89 9.84
N VAL A 288 8.71 4.97 10.91
CA VAL A 288 7.98 6.18 11.29
C VAL A 288 8.35 6.52 12.74
N ASP A 289 8.91 7.71 12.93
CA ASP A 289 9.25 8.20 14.27
C ASP A 289 7.98 8.34 15.11
N ILE A 290 7.89 7.58 16.19
CA ILE A 290 6.70 7.49 17.03
C ILE A 290 6.39 8.83 17.72
N ASP A 291 7.41 9.59 18.14
CA ASP A 291 7.22 10.84 18.86
C ASP A 291 6.84 12.00 17.92
N ALA A 292 7.47 12.06 16.75
CA ALA A 292 7.16 13.05 15.74
C ALA A 292 5.79 12.79 15.06
N GLN A 293 5.28 11.58 15.10
CA GLN A 293 4.05 11.19 14.41
C GLN A 293 2.93 10.84 15.41
N SER A 294 2.91 9.63 15.96
CA SER A 294 1.82 9.11 16.79
C SER A 294 1.65 9.86 18.11
N THR A 295 2.75 10.17 18.82
CA THR A 295 2.71 10.93 20.07
C THR A 295 2.23 12.36 19.84
N ARG A 296 2.68 12.98 18.75
CA ARG A 296 2.23 14.31 18.36
C ARG A 296 0.73 14.31 18.00
N LEU A 297 0.28 13.35 17.19
CA LEU A 297 -1.14 13.25 16.84
C LEU A 297 -2.02 13.06 18.09
N HIS A 298 -1.57 12.24 19.05
CA HIS A 298 -2.30 12.05 20.30
C HIS A 298 -2.44 13.35 21.11
N ARG A 299 -1.46 14.24 21.06
CA ARG A 299 -1.57 15.58 21.68
C ARG A 299 -2.52 16.51 20.94
N ASP A 300 -2.53 16.43 19.60
CA ASP A 300 -3.35 17.30 18.77
C ASP A 300 -4.83 16.85 18.71
N VAL A 301 -5.11 15.56 18.96
CA VAL A 301 -6.46 14.96 19.00
C VAL A 301 -6.81 14.58 20.43
N SER A 302 -7.44 15.50 21.16
CA SER A 302 -7.67 15.40 22.61
C SER A 302 -8.50 14.19 23.04
N GLN A 303 -9.44 13.72 22.19
CA GLN A 303 -10.27 12.53 22.49
C GLN A 303 -9.57 11.22 22.12
N SER A 304 -8.37 11.24 21.56
CA SER A 304 -7.69 10.01 21.17
C SER A 304 -7.17 9.23 22.35
N LYS A 305 -7.07 7.91 22.19
CA LYS A 305 -6.34 7.00 23.07
C LYS A 305 -5.09 6.52 22.36
N PHE A 306 -4.00 6.34 23.08
CA PHE A 306 -2.74 5.91 22.49
C PHE A 306 -2.23 4.61 23.13
N LEU A 307 -2.13 3.55 22.35
CA LEU A 307 -1.60 2.25 22.73
C LEU A 307 -0.18 2.08 22.16
N ARG A 308 0.82 2.23 23.00
CA ARG A 308 2.21 1.93 22.65
C ARG A 308 2.48 0.44 22.78
N VAL A 309 2.93 -0.19 21.71
CA VAL A 309 3.25 -1.61 21.67
C VAL A 309 4.74 -1.80 21.94
N ARG A 310 5.06 -2.22 23.16
CA ARG A 310 6.44 -2.35 23.64
C ARG A 310 7.26 -3.35 22.82
N GLY A 311 8.45 -2.96 22.39
CA GLY A 311 9.38 -3.76 21.60
C GLY A 311 8.83 -4.14 20.23
N ALA A 312 7.87 -3.38 19.68
CA ALA A 312 7.36 -3.60 18.35
C ALA A 312 7.87 -2.53 17.36
N GLY A 313 8.06 -2.93 16.11
CA GLY A 313 8.37 -2.04 15.00
C GLY A 313 7.12 -1.56 14.27
N HIS A 314 7.27 -1.29 12.97
CA HIS A 314 6.23 -0.70 12.13
C HIS A 314 4.99 -1.60 11.92
N MET A 315 5.19 -2.93 11.86
CA MET A 315 4.16 -3.90 11.53
C MET A 315 3.39 -4.39 12.76
N VAL A 316 2.75 -3.45 13.49
CA VAL A 316 2.06 -3.74 14.76
C VAL A 316 0.91 -4.74 14.60
N HIS A 317 0.17 -4.69 13.48
CA HIS A 317 -0.92 -5.64 13.19
C HIS A 317 -0.41 -7.06 12.93
N GLN A 318 0.84 -7.21 12.49
CA GLN A 318 1.49 -8.50 12.30
C GLN A 318 2.07 -9.05 13.62
N THR A 319 2.68 -8.18 14.42
CA THR A 319 3.44 -8.58 15.60
C THR A 319 2.64 -8.55 16.91
N ALA A 320 1.50 -7.84 16.92
CA ALA A 320 0.62 -7.68 18.07
C ALA A 320 -0.87 -7.59 17.65
N PRO A 321 -1.42 -8.53 16.87
CA PRO A 321 -2.78 -8.44 16.34
C PRO A 321 -3.86 -8.35 17.43
N SER A 322 -3.64 -8.94 18.61
CA SER A 322 -4.57 -8.84 19.76
C SER A 322 -4.65 -7.41 20.31
N ILE A 323 -3.54 -6.66 20.35
CA ILE A 323 -3.55 -5.26 20.79
C ILE A 323 -4.29 -4.40 19.75
N VAL A 324 -4.07 -4.65 18.47
CA VAL A 324 -4.80 -3.96 17.41
C VAL A 324 -6.29 -4.29 17.46
N MET A 325 -6.65 -5.54 17.77
CA MET A 325 -8.05 -5.92 17.97
C MET A 325 -8.68 -5.18 19.17
N SER A 326 -7.95 -5.08 20.29
CA SER A 326 -8.42 -4.29 21.45
C SER A 326 -8.64 -2.82 21.10
N ALA A 327 -7.81 -2.24 20.22
CA ALA A 327 -7.99 -0.88 19.74
C ALA A 327 -9.26 -0.74 18.87
N ILE A 328 -9.57 -1.76 18.06
CA ILE A 328 -10.80 -1.79 17.25
C ILE A 328 -12.03 -1.85 18.19
N ASP A 329 -12.01 -2.75 19.16
CA ASP A 329 -13.09 -2.88 20.14
C ASP A 329 -13.31 -1.60 20.95
N GLU A 330 -12.23 -0.94 21.33
CA GLU A 330 -12.28 0.33 22.05
C GLU A 330 -12.90 1.46 21.20
N ALA A 331 -12.46 1.61 19.94
CA ALA A 331 -13.01 2.60 19.02
C ALA A 331 -14.51 2.36 18.73
N ALA A 332 -14.94 1.09 18.70
CA ALA A 332 -16.35 0.74 18.50
C ALA A 332 -17.22 1.03 19.73
N LYS A 333 -16.74 0.75 20.96
CA LYS A 333 -17.44 0.94 22.23
C LYS A 333 -17.65 2.41 22.57
N ASP A 334 -16.64 3.24 22.38
CA ASP A 334 -16.69 4.66 22.73
C ASP A 334 -17.81 5.38 21.94
N LYS A 335 -18.16 4.91 20.75
CA LYS A 335 -19.30 5.45 20.02
C LYS A 335 -20.63 5.09 20.68
N GLN A 336 -20.83 3.85 21.11
CA GLN A 336 -22.08 3.44 21.78
C GLN A 336 -22.34 4.31 23.01
N ILE A 337 -21.31 4.60 23.79
CA ILE A 337 -21.41 5.48 24.97
C ILE A 337 -21.77 6.93 24.58
N ILE A 338 -21.23 7.44 23.47
CA ILE A 338 -21.54 8.81 22.99
C ILE A 338 -23.00 8.88 22.53
N ASP A 339 -23.45 7.88 21.77
CA ASP A 339 -24.84 7.83 21.26
C ASP A 339 -25.84 7.68 22.40
N GLU A 340 -25.58 6.84 23.42
CA GLU A 340 -26.42 6.68 24.61
C GLU A 340 -26.53 8.00 25.42
N ARG A 341 -25.40 8.70 25.64
CA ARG A 341 -25.40 9.99 26.34
C ARG A 341 -26.13 11.09 25.54
N GLY A 342 -26.00 11.09 24.22
CA GLY A 342 -26.69 12.00 23.34
C GLY A 342 -28.20 11.72 23.26
N ALA A 343 -28.61 10.48 23.46
CA ALA A 343 -30.04 10.09 23.53
C ALA A 343 -30.71 10.47 24.87
N VAL A 344 -29.96 10.47 25.98
CA VAL A 344 -30.45 10.87 27.31
C VAL A 344 -30.52 12.40 27.46
N ALA A 345 -29.79 13.16 26.64
CA ALA A 345 -29.76 14.62 26.67
C ALA A 345 -30.82 15.31 25.78
N ARG A 346 -31.65 14.53 25.08
CA ARG A 346 -32.82 14.98 24.28
C ARG A 346 -34.13 14.59 24.96
#